data_7dccd467f3f82f0a3f9882e3375398d4
#
_entry.id   7dccd467f3f82f0a3f9882e3375398d4
#
_cell.length_a   1.000
_cell.length_b   1.000
_cell.length_c   1.000
_cell.angle_alpha   90.00
_cell.angle_beta   90.00
_cell.angle_gamma   90.00
#
_symmetry.space_group_name_H-M   'P 1'
#
loop_
_entity.id
_entity.type
_entity.pdbx_description
1 polymer ?
#
loop_
_entity_poly.entity_id
_entity_poly.type
_entity_poly.pdbx_seq_one_letter_code
_entity_poly.pdbx_strand_id
1 'polypeptide(L)'
;MKTNFTGSRRGFLASVGAISLAVAIGLSGASAFAADRAHTIIVGMGGQINTLDPLRADYNQTNTIISAVYDTLVTYDETTLVGSLATEYSYSDDAKSISFTLRPDVKFHDGTVMTAKDVAYSLDRLKRLGTGVASLIDGYESTTVTDDTHLTINLNKPNTLFLPSLSKIYIVNSALVEANAGADDGQGWLQGHDAGSGPYVLGDQSQAVVIDLFTDYWAPEAGRPESIVFRRIDEGATRVAELQAGNIDVGFSIPDRDAAGMANDPALKVVPINTSYQADIIFNTQVGPTADPKVRQALRLVYDYEGGLRGIRGNNGALANGPLPARINCRPDLPVVHRDLEQAKKLLEEAGALNTTFKMNFQPVFELQKQEATLFQSNAREIGLNVELEPIAFPNYLASLKDPSTIPSMMLLEDFAQFPDPGIMLVKGFKSDAIGTNRSGYSNPEVDKLLDEAVATADDAKRCDLYKQAQVILDKDSVMVDMYGVYKPAVYRVGTLAELKASMLATPAEPADFRLANP
;
A
#
# COMPACT_ATOMS: atom_id res chain seq x y z
N MET A 1 61.31 -24.34 42.58
CA MET A 1 62.72 -24.12 42.21
C MET A 1 62.86 -22.68 41.72
N LYS A 2 63.64 -21.91 42.48
CA LYS A 2 63.98 -20.50 42.18
C LYS A 2 65.02 -20.49 41.06
N THR A 3 64.98 -19.48 40.18
CA THR A 3 66.18 -18.78 39.74
C THR A 3 65.78 -17.43 39.13
N ASN A 4 66.20 -16.40 39.83
CA ASN A 4 66.35 -15.02 39.36
C ASN A 4 67.52 -14.94 38.36
N PHE A 5 67.40 -13.98 37.38
CA PHE A 5 68.58 -13.25 36.95
C PHE A 5 68.23 -11.81 36.57
N THR A 6 69.02 -10.92 37.19
CA THR A 6 69.03 -9.47 37.10
C THR A 6 69.98 -8.94 35.99
N GLY A 7 69.71 -7.73 35.51
CA GLY A 7 70.71 -6.81 34.96
C GLY A 7 70.44 -6.46 33.49
N SER A 8 70.38 -5.25 33.07
CA SER A 8 71.23 -4.12 33.16
C SER A 8 70.63 -2.94 32.37
N ARG A 9 70.63 -1.76 32.96
CA ARG A 9 70.34 -0.49 32.29
C ARG A 9 71.44 -0.15 31.29
N ARG A 10 71.10 0.27 30.09
CA ARG A 10 71.85 1.33 29.35
C ARG A 10 70.87 2.08 28.45
N GLY A 11 70.77 3.38 28.68
CA GLY A 11 70.02 4.31 27.91
C GLY A 11 70.66 4.63 26.56
N PHE A 12 69.78 4.91 25.58
CA PHE A 12 70.16 5.69 24.42
C PHE A 12 68.99 6.63 24.07
N LEU A 13 69.31 7.94 24.21
CA LEU A 13 68.51 9.01 23.63
C LEU A 13 68.68 8.97 22.11
N ALA A 14 67.55 8.91 21.35
CA ALA A 14 67.55 9.38 19.97
C ALA A 14 66.15 9.70 19.49
N SER A 15 65.93 10.96 19.20
CA SER A 15 65.12 11.60 18.18
C SER A 15 63.67 11.18 18.03
N VAL A 16 62.80 12.07 18.46
CA VAL A 16 61.40 12.24 18.07
C VAL A 16 61.33 12.58 16.59
N GLY A 17 60.99 11.61 15.76
CA GLY A 17 60.53 11.81 14.39
C GLY A 17 59.01 11.69 14.36
N ALA A 18 58.33 12.83 14.32
CA ALA A 18 56.89 12.85 14.11
C ALA A 18 56.56 12.36 12.69
N ILE A 19 56.19 11.11 12.55
CA ILE A 19 55.52 10.61 11.31
C ILE A 19 54.04 10.87 11.52
N SER A 20 53.58 11.99 10.96
CA SER A 20 52.16 12.25 10.74
C SER A 20 51.67 11.29 9.67
N LEU A 21 51.15 10.14 10.10
CA LEU A 21 50.40 9.23 9.20
C LEU A 21 49.04 9.89 8.95
N ALA A 22 48.94 10.62 7.84
CA ALA A 22 47.66 11.09 7.31
C ALA A 22 46.85 9.85 6.91
N VAL A 23 45.91 9.47 7.77
CA VAL A 23 44.86 8.54 7.40
C VAL A 23 43.95 9.27 6.41
N ALA A 24 44.28 9.20 5.15
CA ALA A 24 43.37 9.46 4.05
C ALA A 24 42.42 8.27 3.97
N ILE A 25 41.47 8.20 4.91
CA ILE A 25 40.28 7.35 4.73
C ILE A 25 39.50 8.00 3.63
N GLY A 26 39.42 7.30 2.51
CA GLY A 26 38.84 7.73 1.27
C GLY A 26 37.39 8.20 1.45
N LEU A 27 37.20 9.48 1.26
CA LEU A 27 35.95 10.11 0.82
C LEU A 27 35.70 9.81 -0.66
N SER A 28 35.74 8.54 -1.06
CA SER A 28 35.45 8.13 -2.43
C SER A 28 34.01 7.59 -2.60
N GLY A 29 33.14 7.81 -1.61
CA GLY A 29 31.72 7.43 -1.69
C GLY A 29 30.74 8.58 -1.99
N ALA A 30 31.21 9.84 -2.03
CA ALA A 30 30.33 11.00 -2.16
C ALA A 30 30.18 11.52 -3.61
N SER A 31 30.88 10.92 -4.57
CA SER A 31 30.95 11.50 -5.93
C SER A 31 29.96 10.92 -6.95
N ALA A 32 29.17 9.91 -6.61
CA ALA A 32 28.20 9.31 -7.54
C ALA A 32 26.85 10.05 -7.58
N PHE A 33 26.56 10.95 -6.63
CA PHE A 33 25.32 11.73 -6.57
C PHE A 33 25.57 13.24 -6.73
N ALA A 34 26.60 13.63 -7.44
CA ALA A 34 26.81 15.01 -7.85
C ALA A 34 26.06 15.38 -9.15
N ALA A 35 24.98 14.68 -9.46
CA ALA A 35 23.93 15.19 -10.34
C ALA A 35 23.44 16.53 -9.77
N ASP A 36 23.06 17.46 -10.62
CA ASP A 36 22.65 18.80 -10.21
C ASP A 36 21.60 18.71 -9.09
N ARG A 37 22.08 18.95 -7.85
CA ARG A 37 21.28 18.82 -6.62
C ARG A 37 20.06 19.75 -6.64
N ALA A 38 20.07 20.78 -7.49
CA ALA A 38 18.98 21.72 -7.64
C ALA A 38 17.78 21.09 -8.38
N HIS A 39 18.02 20.12 -9.27
CA HIS A 39 16.99 19.48 -10.09
C HIS A 39 16.74 18.01 -9.72
N THR A 40 17.35 17.54 -8.63
CA THR A 40 17.22 16.16 -8.15
C THR A 40 16.48 16.09 -6.82
N ILE A 41 15.51 15.18 -6.71
CA ILE A 41 14.82 14.85 -5.46
C ILE A 41 15.31 13.50 -4.95
N ILE A 42 15.76 13.47 -3.70
CA ILE A 42 16.19 12.23 -3.02
C ILE A 42 15.12 11.78 -2.04
N VAL A 43 14.57 10.59 -2.28
CA VAL A 43 13.51 9.97 -1.50
C VAL A 43 14.10 8.89 -0.59
N GLY A 44 13.90 8.99 0.71
CA GLY A 44 14.19 7.93 1.69
C GLY A 44 12.95 7.10 1.98
N MET A 45 13.02 5.80 1.74
CA MET A 45 11.91 4.88 1.98
C MET A 45 12.40 3.58 2.62
N GLY A 46 11.57 2.98 3.49
CA GLY A 46 11.83 1.66 4.07
C GLY A 46 11.14 0.56 3.29
N GLY A 47 11.56 -0.68 3.54
CA GLY A 47 10.98 -1.87 2.91
C GLY A 47 11.72 -2.34 1.65
N GLN A 48 11.25 -3.45 1.11
CA GLN A 48 11.92 -4.10 -0.02
C GLN A 48 11.37 -3.63 -1.37
N ILE A 49 12.26 -3.42 -2.32
CA ILE A 49 11.95 -3.38 -3.74
C ILE A 49 12.18 -4.81 -4.23
N ASN A 50 11.08 -5.56 -4.41
CA ASN A 50 11.16 -6.99 -4.70
C ASN A 50 11.34 -7.31 -6.18
N THR A 51 10.94 -6.40 -7.06
CA THR A 51 11.04 -6.53 -8.51
C THR A 51 10.86 -5.16 -9.17
N LEU A 52 11.39 -4.98 -10.37
CA LEU A 52 11.08 -3.83 -11.23
C LEU A 52 10.22 -4.23 -12.44
N ASP A 53 9.80 -5.49 -12.53
CA ASP A 53 8.77 -5.93 -13.48
C ASP A 53 7.41 -5.35 -13.05
N PRO A 54 6.81 -4.44 -13.85
CA PRO A 54 5.60 -3.70 -13.47
C PRO A 54 4.38 -4.60 -13.24
N LEU A 55 4.30 -5.76 -13.90
CA LEU A 55 3.20 -6.70 -13.77
C LEU A 55 3.34 -7.65 -12.56
N ARG A 56 4.50 -7.61 -11.89
CA ARG A 56 4.77 -8.36 -10.66
C ARG A 56 4.94 -7.49 -9.43
N ALA A 57 4.92 -6.17 -9.60
CA ALA A 57 5.10 -5.19 -8.54
C ALA A 57 3.84 -5.14 -7.65
N ASP A 58 3.85 -5.87 -6.54
CA ASP A 58 2.76 -5.94 -5.56
C ASP A 58 3.08 -5.23 -4.23
N TYR A 59 4.33 -4.79 -4.03
CA TYR A 59 4.74 -4.00 -2.86
C TYR A 59 4.61 -2.49 -3.11
N ASN A 60 4.13 -1.77 -2.09
CA ASN A 60 3.94 -0.31 -2.18
C ASN A 60 5.22 0.44 -2.56
N GLN A 61 6.38 -0.01 -2.05
CA GLN A 61 7.69 0.59 -2.36
C GLN A 61 8.03 0.46 -3.84
N THR A 62 7.83 -0.73 -4.40
CA THR A 62 8.03 -0.98 -5.82
C THR A 62 7.04 -0.18 -6.66
N ASN A 63 5.76 -0.20 -6.28
CA ASN A 63 4.73 0.57 -6.99
C ASN A 63 5.02 2.07 -7.00
N THR A 64 5.60 2.64 -5.93
CA THR A 64 5.99 4.05 -5.89
C THR A 64 6.99 4.41 -7.01
N ILE A 65 7.90 3.52 -7.35
CA ILE A 65 8.88 3.73 -8.44
C ILE A 65 8.22 3.46 -9.80
N ILE A 66 7.57 2.33 -9.93
CA ILE A 66 6.95 1.84 -11.18
C ILE A 66 5.89 2.82 -11.70
N SER A 67 5.11 3.47 -10.82
CA SER A 67 4.08 4.43 -11.21
C SER A 67 4.63 5.68 -11.92
N ALA A 68 5.93 5.96 -11.80
CA ALA A 68 6.57 7.04 -12.54
C ALA A 68 7.22 6.57 -13.86
N VAL A 69 7.49 5.27 -14.00
CA VAL A 69 8.17 4.70 -15.18
C VAL A 69 7.18 4.15 -16.20
N TYR A 70 5.99 3.74 -15.76
CA TYR A 70 4.97 3.12 -16.60
C TYR A 70 3.64 3.82 -16.47
N ASP A 71 2.88 3.89 -17.56
CA ASP A 71 1.49 4.35 -17.56
C ASP A 71 0.50 3.16 -17.55
N THR A 72 -0.74 3.48 -17.17
CA THR A 72 -1.88 2.59 -17.14
C THR A 72 -2.97 3.07 -18.09
N LEU A 73 -3.98 2.25 -18.43
CA LEU A 73 -5.09 2.67 -19.29
C LEU A 73 -5.92 3.78 -18.65
N VAL A 74 -6.18 3.63 -17.35
CA VAL A 74 -6.96 4.56 -16.52
C VAL A 74 -6.21 4.82 -15.22
N THR A 75 -6.43 5.96 -14.60
CA THR A 75 -5.86 6.31 -13.29
C THR A 75 -6.94 6.96 -12.42
N TYR A 76 -6.56 7.44 -11.25
CA TYR A 76 -7.47 8.15 -10.36
C TYR A 76 -7.01 9.59 -10.16
N ASP A 77 -7.96 10.53 -10.34
CA ASP A 77 -7.88 11.88 -9.80
C ASP A 77 -8.68 11.89 -8.50
N GLU A 78 -7.98 11.90 -7.38
CA GLU A 78 -8.53 11.59 -6.05
C GLU A 78 -9.30 10.25 -6.04
N THR A 79 -10.62 10.27 -6.00
CA THR A 79 -11.49 9.08 -6.01
C THR A 79 -12.26 8.89 -7.31
N THR A 80 -11.99 9.72 -8.31
CA THR A 80 -12.65 9.65 -9.62
C THR A 80 -11.76 8.91 -10.61
N LEU A 81 -12.27 7.86 -11.22
CA LEU A 81 -11.57 7.14 -12.29
C LEU A 81 -11.53 8.01 -13.54
N VAL A 82 -10.33 8.25 -14.08
CA VAL A 82 -10.11 9.07 -15.27
C VAL A 82 -9.25 8.32 -16.29
N GLY A 83 -9.33 8.72 -17.56
CA GLY A 83 -8.46 8.17 -18.59
C GLY A 83 -7.00 8.60 -18.42
N SER A 84 -6.07 7.69 -18.67
CA SER A 84 -4.62 7.93 -18.78
C SER A 84 -4.17 7.64 -20.22
N LEU A 85 -3.71 6.44 -20.55
CA LEU A 85 -3.45 6.03 -21.92
C LEU A 85 -4.72 5.94 -22.77
N ALA A 86 -5.87 5.64 -22.15
CA ALA A 86 -7.17 5.66 -22.80
C ALA A 86 -7.79 7.07 -22.73
N THR A 87 -8.29 7.57 -23.85
CA THR A 87 -9.07 8.81 -23.93
C THR A 87 -10.55 8.59 -23.68
N GLU A 88 -11.05 7.40 -24.06
CA GLU A 88 -12.44 6.98 -23.89
C GLU A 88 -12.50 5.50 -23.49
N TYR A 89 -13.49 5.16 -22.68
CA TYR A 89 -13.78 3.78 -22.30
C TYR A 89 -15.26 3.61 -21.92
N SER A 90 -15.81 2.44 -22.19
CA SER A 90 -17.19 2.11 -21.83
C SER A 90 -17.40 0.62 -21.67
N TYR A 91 -18.23 0.23 -20.69
CA TYR A 91 -18.73 -1.14 -20.57
C TYR A 91 -19.80 -1.43 -21.62
N SER A 92 -19.88 -2.71 -22.04
CA SER A 92 -21.10 -3.25 -22.64
C SER A 92 -22.24 -3.32 -21.61
N ASP A 93 -23.49 -3.38 -22.07
CA ASP A 93 -24.70 -3.41 -21.20
C ASP A 93 -24.68 -4.60 -20.21
N ASP A 94 -24.04 -5.70 -20.58
CA ASP A 94 -23.92 -6.91 -19.76
C ASP A 94 -22.64 -6.95 -18.90
N ALA A 95 -21.87 -5.86 -18.88
CA ALA A 95 -20.60 -5.72 -18.17
C ALA A 95 -19.58 -6.85 -18.45
N LYS A 96 -19.65 -7.49 -19.64
CA LYS A 96 -18.73 -8.55 -20.07
C LYS A 96 -17.67 -8.08 -21.05
N SER A 97 -17.72 -6.83 -21.48
CA SER A 97 -16.64 -6.26 -22.27
C SER A 97 -16.48 -4.77 -21.99
N ILE A 98 -15.27 -4.27 -22.27
CA ILE A 98 -14.91 -2.87 -22.11
C ILE A 98 -14.20 -2.43 -23.38
N SER A 99 -14.78 -1.45 -24.08
CA SER A 99 -14.18 -0.83 -25.26
C SER A 99 -13.29 0.34 -24.85
N PHE A 100 -12.15 0.52 -25.52
CA PHE A 100 -11.20 1.61 -25.27
C PHE A 100 -10.80 2.29 -26.57
N THR A 101 -10.64 3.61 -26.50
CA THR A 101 -9.92 4.43 -27.47
C THR A 101 -8.63 4.92 -26.83
N LEU A 102 -7.48 4.63 -27.42
CA LEU A 102 -6.16 5.00 -26.92
C LEU A 102 -5.69 6.33 -27.49
N ARG A 103 -4.77 7.00 -26.78
CA ARG A 103 -4.00 8.12 -27.31
C ARG A 103 -3.13 7.64 -28.49
N PRO A 104 -3.08 8.37 -29.61
CA PRO A 104 -2.35 7.91 -30.79
C PRO A 104 -0.85 8.25 -30.76
N ASP A 105 -0.37 9.07 -29.81
CA ASP A 105 0.93 9.72 -29.81
C ASP A 105 1.80 9.36 -28.58
N VAL A 106 1.40 8.35 -27.82
CA VAL A 106 2.19 7.87 -26.68
C VAL A 106 3.44 7.16 -27.18
N LYS A 107 4.60 7.60 -26.68
CA LYS A 107 5.88 6.93 -26.97
C LYS A 107 6.34 6.14 -25.74
N PHE A 108 6.87 4.96 -26.00
CA PHE A 108 7.72 4.26 -25.04
C PHE A 108 9.09 4.94 -24.93
N HIS A 109 9.86 4.61 -23.91
CA HIS A 109 11.17 5.20 -23.63
C HIS A 109 12.21 4.91 -24.72
N ASP A 110 12.01 3.87 -25.53
CA ASP A 110 12.84 3.57 -26.71
C ASP A 110 12.44 4.40 -27.95
N GLY A 111 11.42 5.26 -27.84
CA GLY A 111 10.91 6.12 -28.90
C GLY A 111 9.87 5.47 -29.81
N THR A 112 9.55 4.19 -29.64
CA THR A 112 8.48 3.52 -30.41
C THR A 112 7.10 3.97 -29.94
N VAL A 113 6.10 3.99 -30.82
CA VAL A 113 4.73 4.40 -30.51
C VAL A 113 3.95 3.22 -29.92
N MET A 114 3.26 3.46 -28.80
CA MET A 114 2.37 2.48 -28.18
C MET A 114 1.13 2.23 -29.04
N THR A 115 0.68 0.99 -29.09
CA THR A 115 -0.52 0.56 -29.78
C THR A 115 -1.43 -0.34 -28.92
N ALA A 116 -2.62 -0.61 -29.41
CA ALA A 116 -3.54 -1.55 -28.77
C ALA A 116 -2.96 -2.98 -28.62
N LYS A 117 -1.95 -3.35 -29.42
CA LYS A 117 -1.23 -4.64 -29.28
C LYS A 117 -0.43 -4.72 -27.99
N ASP A 118 0.14 -3.60 -27.54
CA ASP A 118 0.91 -3.55 -26.29
C ASP A 118 0.00 -3.75 -25.08
N VAL A 119 -1.24 -3.23 -25.15
CA VAL A 119 -2.27 -3.48 -24.12
C VAL A 119 -2.65 -4.96 -24.09
N ALA A 120 -2.96 -5.55 -25.25
CA ALA A 120 -3.30 -6.97 -25.34
C ALA A 120 -2.16 -7.86 -24.80
N TYR A 121 -0.92 -7.57 -25.21
CA TYR A 121 0.26 -8.30 -24.75
C TYR A 121 0.43 -8.20 -23.22
N SER A 122 0.27 -6.99 -22.64
CA SER A 122 0.46 -6.77 -21.20
C SER A 122 -0.54 -7.57 -20.37
N LEU A 123 -1.83 -7.61 -20.76
CA LEU A 123 -2.85 -8.41 -20.10
C LEU A 123 -2.61 -9.91 -20.27
N ASP A 124 -2.30 -10.36 -21.48
CA ASP A 124 -1.99 -11.77 -21.76
C ASP A 124 -0.75 -12.24 -21.02
N ARG A 125 0.30 -11.38 -20.93
CA ARG A 125 1.50 -11.65 -20.16
C ARG A 125 1.17 -11.78 -18.67
N LEU A 126 0.39 -10.85 -18.10
CA LEU A 126 -0.03 -10.90 -16.70
C LEU A 126 -0.83 -12.17 -16.40
N LYS A 127 -1.73 -12.58 -17.31
CA LYS A 127 -2.48 -13.83 -17.19
C LYS A 127 -1.55 -15.06 -17.19
N ARG A 128 -0.53 -15.09 -18.06
CA ARG A 128 0.47 -16.18 -18.09
C ARG A 128 1.33 -16.23 -16.83
N LEU A 129 1.77 -15.06 -16.32
CA LEU A 129 2.56 -14.97 -15.09
C LEU A 129 1.79 -15.50 -13.88
N GLY A 130 0.50 -15.24 -13.77
CA GLY A 130 -0.39 -15.75 -12.71
C GLY A 130 0.02 -15.37 -11.28
N THR A 131 0.91 -14.39 -11.12
CA THR A 131 1.47 -13.91 -9.84
C THR A 131 1.48 -12.38 -9.81
N GLY A 132 1.94 -11.78 -8.71
CA GLY A 132 1.93 -10.32 -8.54
C GLY A 132 0.51 -9.80 -8.55
N VAL A 133 0.21 -8.87 -9.46
CA VAL A 133 -1.12 -8.24 -9.56
C VAL A 133 -2.12 -9.04 -10.41
N ALA A 134 -1.82 -10.29 -10.79
CA ALA A 134 -2.68 -11.11 -11.66
C ALA A 134 -4.10 -11.32 -11.11
N SER A 135 -4.28 -11.32 -9.80
CA SER A 135 -5.62 -11.41 -9.18
C SER A 135 -6.52 -10.20 -9.48
N LEU A 136 -5.95 -9.09 -9.97
CA LEU A 136 -6.71 -7.89 -10.34
C LEU A 136 -7.40 -8.02 -11.71
N ILE A 137 -6.94 -8.94 -12.55
CA ILE A 137 -7.56 -9.24 -13.85
C ILE A 137 -8.44 -10.50 -13.83
N ASP A 138 -9.01 -10.83 -12.66
CA ASP A 138 -9.95 -11.96 -12.55
C ASP A 138 -11.13 -11.78 -13.52
N GLY A 139 -11.39 -12.82 -14.28
CA GLY A 139 -12.39 -12.79 -15.34
C GLY A 139 -11.87 -12.35 -16.72
N TYR A 140 -10.62 -11.91 -16.86
CA TYR A 140 -10.04 -11.60 -18.17
C TYR A 140 -10.02 -12.83 -19.08
N GLU A 141 -10.67 -12.71 -20.23
CA GLU A 141 -10.71 -13.77 -21.25
C GLU A 141 -9.71 -13.49 -22.37
N SER A 142 -9.86 -12.35 -23.05
CA SER A 142 -9.07 -11.97 -24.21
C SER A 142 -9.14 -10.46 -24.48
N THR A 143 -8.26 -9.95 -25.33
CA THR A 143 -8.35 -8.61 -25.90
C THR A 143 -8.49 -8.69 -27.42
N THR A 144 -9.55 -8.06 -27.96
CA THR A 144 -9.77 -7.90 -29.39
C THR A 144 -9.19 -6.56 -29.82
N VAL A 145 -8.15 -6.57 -30.64
CA VAL A 145 -7.54 -5.37 -31.25
C VAL A 145 -8.24 -5.07 -32.55
N THR A 146 -8.85 -3.90 -32.68
CA THR A 146 -9.54 -3.45 -33.92
C THR A 146 -8.56 -2.74 -34.84
N ASP A 147 -7.76 -1.83 -34.30
CA ASP A 147 -6.68 -1.10 -34.97
C ASP A 147 -5.62 -0.66 -33.95
N ASP A 148 -4.70 0.23 -34.31
CA ASP A 148 -3.61 0.64 -33.41
C ASP A 148 -4.09 1.42 -32.18
N THR A 149 -5.31 2.00 -32.22
CA THR A 149 -5.87 2.83 -31.14
C THR A 149 -7.18 2.31 -30.54
N HIS A 150 -7.80 1.29 -31.13
CA HIS A 150 -9.08 0.77 -30.65
C HIS A 150 -8.98 -0.72 -30.26
N LEU A 151 -9.46 -1.02 -29.07
CA LEU A 151 -9.50 -2.39 -28.57
C LEU A 151 -10.75 -2.63 -27.71
N THR A 152 -11.06 -3.90 -27.53
CA THR A 152 -12.09 -4.37 -26.60
C THR A 152 -11.51 -5.45 -25.71
N ILE A 153 -11.58 -5.27 -24.40
CA ILE A 153 -11.24 -6.30 -23.40
C ILE A 153 -12.49 -7.13 -23.14
N ASN A 154 -12.40 -8.44 -23.30
CA ASN A 154 -13.51 -9.38 -23.09
C ASN A 154 -13.35 -10.11 -21.76
N LEU A 155 -14.45 -10.28 -21.03
CA LEU A 155 -14.53 -10.93 -19.74
C LEU A 155 -15.41 -12.18 -19.81
N ASN A 156 -15.04 -13.25 -19.12
CA ASN A 156 -15.82 -14.49 -19.07
C ASN A 156 -17.07 -14.40 -18.17
N LYS A 157 -17.15 -13.35 -17.34
CA LYS A 157 -18.30 -13.04 -16.46
C LYS A 157 -18.44 -11.52 -16.31
N PRO A 158 -19.62 -10.99 -15.95
CA PRO A 158 -19.78 -9.58 -15.63
C PRO A 158 -18.82 -9.19 -14.50
N ASN A 159 -18.06 -8.09 -14.68
CA ASN A 159 -17.13 -7.63 -13.65
C ASN A 159 -16.84 -6.13 -13.77
N THR A 160 -17.59 -5.31 -13.03
CA THR A 160 -17.39 -3.86 -13.01
C THR A 160 -16.17 -3.42 -12.17
N LEU A 161 -15.53 -4.34 -11.43
CA LEU A 161 -14.25 -4.06 -10.75
C LEU A 161 -13.05 -4.16 -11.71
N PHE A 162 -13.25 -4.72 -12.92
CA PHE A 162 -12.16 -4.89 -13.86
C PHE A 162 -11.61 -3.55 -14.37
N LEU A 163 -12.47 -2.61 -14.74
CA LEU A 163 -12.02 -1.30 -15.23
C LEU A 163 -11.24 -0.51 -14.15
N PRO A 164 -11.72 -0.35 -12.91
CA PRO A 164 -10.94 0.24 -11.81
C PRO A 164 -9.60 -0.45 -11.58
N SER A 165 -9.53 -1.77 -11.70
CA SER A 165 -8.30 -2.53 -11.48
C SER A 165 -7.20 -2.22 -12.50
N LEU A 166 -7.57 -1.76 -13.70
CA LEU A 166 -6.63 -1.36 -14.74
C LEU A 166 -5.78 -0.14 -14.36
N SER A 167 -6.16 0.60 -13.32
CA SER A 167 -5.30 1.64 -12.73
C SER A 167 -4.04 1.09 -12.02
N LYS A 168 -3.94 -0.23 -11.89
CA LYS A 168 -2.77 -0.94 -11.32
C LYS A 168 -2.10 -1.86 -12.34
N ILE A 169 -2.57 -1.87 -13.60
CA ILE A 169 -2.02 -2.71 -14.65
C ILE A 169 -1.25 -1.81 -15.62
N TYR A 170 0.05 -1.86 -15.50
CA TYR A 170 0.97 -1.07 -16.32
C TYR A 170 1.13 -1.67 -17.70
N ILE A 171 1.20 -0.82 -18.72
CA ILE A 171 1.39 -1.25 -20.11
C ILE A 171 2.88 -1.24 -20.45
N VAL A 172 3.35 -2.34 -21.02
CA VAL A 172 4.76 -2.51 -21.41
C VAL A 172 4.89 -2.52 -22.93
N ASN A 173 6.04 -2.07 -23.43
CA ASN A 173 6.45 -2.23 -24.83
C ASN A 173 6.56 -3.73 -25.15
N SER A 174 5.56 -4.25 -25.87
CA SER A 174 5.45 -5.67 -26.17
C SER A 174 6.64 -6.19 -26.99
N ALA A 175 7.05 -5.45 -28.02
CA ALA A 175 8.15 -5.85 -28.90
C ALA A 175 9.48 -5.95 -28.14
N LEU A 176 9.72 -5.01 -27.21
CA LEU A 176 10.94 -4.99 -26.42
C LEU A 176 10.98 -6.13 -25.39
N VAL A 177 9.86 -6.38 -24.71
CA VAL A 177 9.76 -7.49 -23.73
C VAL A 177 9.80 -8.84 -24.43
N GLU A 178 9.12 -9.03 -25.58
CA GLU A 178 9.17 -10.27 -26.37
C GLU A 178 10.59 -10.59 -26.87
N ALA A 179 11.31 -9.60 -27.35
CA ALA A 179 12.70 -9.77 -27.80
C ALA A 179 13.64 -10.25 -26.66
N ASN A 180 13.27 -9.99 -25.40
CA ASN A 180 14.03 -10.34 -24.21
C ASN A 180 13.29 -11.33 -23.28
N ALA A 181 12.26 -12.02 -23.79
CA ALA A 181 11.37 -12.86 -22.97
C ALA A 181 12.10 -14.02 -22.29
N GLY A 182 13.08 -14.64 -22.97
CA GLY A 182 13.81 -15.79 -22.43
C GLY A 182 12.87 -16.93 -22.03
N ALA A 183 13.20 -17.62 -20.93
CA ALA A 183 12.39 -18.71 -20.38
C ALA A 183 11.42 -18.23 -19.28
N ASP A 184 11.44 -16.96 -18.92
CA ASP A 184 10.73 -16.39 -17.78
C ASP A 184 9.79 -15.24 -18.15
N ASP A 185 9.37 -15.13 -19.41
CA ASP A 185 8.52 -14.04 -19.92
C ASP A 185 9.13 -12.64 -19.68
N GLY A 186 10.47 -12.51 -19.73
CA GLY A 186 11.20 -11.25 -19.59
C GLY A 186 11.34 -10.74 -18.15
N GLN A 187 10.98 -11.54 -17.13
CA GLN A 187 11.05 -11.13 -15.74
C GLN A 187 12.48 -10.75 -15.31
N GLY A 188 13.47 -11.56 -15.68
CA GLY A 188 14.88 -11.30 -15.37
C GLY A 188 15.42 -10.07 -16.09
N TRP A 189 15.01 -9.84 -17.32
CA TRP A 189 15.41 -8.66 -18.09
C TRP A 189 14.86 -7.37 -17.47
N LEU A 190 13.58 -7.34 -17.09
CA LEU A 190 12.92 -6.20 -16.47
C LEU A 190 13.44 -5.87 -15.05
N GLN A 191 14.33 -6.67 -14.44
CA GLN A 191 14.99 -6.27 -13.19
C GLN A 191 15.99 -5.12 -13.37
N GLY A 192 16.54 -4.94 -14.56
CA GLY A 192 17.56 -3.93 -14.84
C GLY A 192 17.25 -3.06 -16.05
N HIS A 193 16.08 -3.24 -16.66
CA HIS A 193 15.66 -2.50 -17.87
C HIS A 193 14.20 -2.12 -17.74
N ASP A 194 13.79 -1.05 -18.37
CA ASP A 194 12.39 -0.70 -18.48
C ASP A 194 11.84 -0.87 -19.91
N ALA A 195 10.54 -0.97 -20.00
CA ALA A 195 9.77 -1.01 -21.22
C ALA A 195 8.55 -0.06 -21.10
N GLY A 196 8.70 1.04 -20.37
CA GLY A 196 7.65 1.96 -20.00
C GLY A 196 7.42 3.11 -20.95
N SER A 197 6.37 3.88 -20.65
CA SER A 197 5.93 5.08 -21.34
C SER A 197 5.71 6.26 -20.39
N GLY A 198 6.00 6.08 -19.10
CA GLY A 198 5.78 7.07 -18.05
C GLY A 198 6.68 8.31 -18.15
N PRO A 199 6.49 9.30 -17.25
CA PRO A 199 7.27 10.53 -17.28
C PRO A 199 8.75 10.37 -16.92
N TYR A 200 9.18 9.19 -16.45
CA TYR A 200 10.57 8.91 -16.09
C TYR A 200 11.05 7.58 -16.66
N VAL A 201 12.32 7.55 -17.05
CA VAL A 201 13.05 6.37 -17.52
C VAL A 201 13.83 5.76 -16.36
N LEU A 202 13.92 4.45 -16.27
CA LEU A 202 14.74 3.76 -15.28
C LEU A 202 16.23 3.99 -15.56
N GLY A 203 16.92 4.65 -14.62
CA GLY A 203 18.35 4.95 -14.68
C GLY A 203 19.23 3.94 -13.93
N ASP A 204 20.30 4.42 -13.27
CA ASP A 204 21.23 3.59 -12.51
C ASP A 204 20.56 2.95 -11.26
N GLN A 205 20.86 1.69 -11.02
CA GLN A 205 20.34 0.90 -9.91
C GLN A 205 21.44 0.32 -9.01
N SER A 206 22.68 0.71 -9.23
CA SER A 206 23.85 0.09 -8.58
C SER A 206 23.91 0.33 -7.06
N GLN A 207 23.43 1.48 -6.57
CA GLN A 207 23.42 1.86 -5.16
C GLN A 207 22.04 2.29 -4.66
N ALA A 208 21.24 2.86 -5.55
CA ALA A 208 19.88 3.31 -5.32
C ALA A 208 19.12 3.17 -6.63
N VAL A 209 17.80 3.20 -6.60
CA VAL A 209 17.04 3.25 -7.86
C VAL A 209 16.94 4.71 -8.28
N VAL A 210 17.49 5.02 -9.44
CA VAL A 210 17.41 6.35 -10.06
C VAL A 210 16.41 6.28 -11.21
N ILE A 211 15.58 7.30 -11.32
CA ILE A 211 14.73 7.51 -12.50
C ILE A 211 14.99 8.92 -13.04
N ASP A 212 15.13 9.04 -14.36
CA ASP A 212 15.47 10.27 -15.05
C ASP A 212 14.32 10.75 -15.93
N LEU A 213 14.09 12.07 -16.02
CA LEU A 213 12.96 12.66 -16.72
C LEU A 213 12.93 12.28 -18.20
N PHE A 214 11.81 11.75 -18.67
CA PHE A 214 11.55 11.47 -20.07
C PHE A 214 10.98 12.72 -20.77
N THR A 215 11.79 13.41 -21.54
CA THR A 215 11.44 14.69 -22.18
C THR A 215 10.36 14.58 -23.26
N ASP A 216 10.22 13.39 -23.88
CA ASP A 216 9.23 13.09 -24.91
C ASP A 216 7.90 12.55 -24.34
N TYR A 217 7.69 12.68 -23.03
CA TYR A 217 6.46 12.23 -22.36
C TYR A 217 5.22 12.92 -22.94
N TRP A 218 4.17 12.16 -23.22
CA TRP A 218 2.94 12.64 -23.87
C TRP A 218 2.16 13.70 -23.05
N ALA A 219 2.33 13.78 -21.73
CA ALA A 219 1.75 14.77 -20.83
C ALA A 219 2.86 15.61 -20.17
N PRO A 220 3.54 16.50 -20.91
CA PRO A 220 4.62 17.30 -20.36
C PRO A 220 4.06 18.30 -19.33
N GLU A 221 4.70 18.38 -18.18
CA GLU A 221 4.37 19.34 -17.12
C GLU A 221 5.63 20.02 -16.61
N ALA A 222 5.57 21.36 -16.47
CA ALA A 222 6.69 22.14 -15.97
C ALA A 222 7.01 21.83 -14.50
N GLY A 223 8.27 21.93 -14.13
CA GLY A 223 8.73 21.84 -12.74
C GLY A 223 8.94 20.40 -12.26
N ARG A 224 8.81 19.37 -13.10
CA ARG A 224 9.23 18.02 -12.73
C ARG A 224 10.74 17.99 -12.47
N PRO A 225 11.21 17.28 -11.42
CA PRO A 225 12.64 17.01 -11.22
C PRO A 225 13.27 16.35 -12.46
N GLU A 226 14.52 16.68 -12.77
CA GLU A 226 15.27 15.98 -13.83
C GLU A 226 15.62 14.55 -13.42
N SER A 227 15.82 14.32 -12.12
CA SER A 227 16.10 13.00 -11.56
C SER A 227 15.42 12.81 -10.20
N ILE A 228 14.99 11.57 -9.92
CA ILE A 228 14.52 11.15 -8.61
C ILE A 228 15.33 9.94 -8.16
N VAL A 229 15.92 10.01 -6.97
CA VAL A 229 16.77 8.97 -6.39
C VAL A 229 16.05 8.33 -5.21
N PHE A 230 15.74 7.04 -5.29
CA PHE A 230 15.11 6.27 -4.22
C PHE A 230 16.17 5.54 -3.41
N ARG A 231 16.40 6.00 -2.20
CA ARG A 231 17.32 5.38 -1.23
C ARG A 231 16.55 4.49 -0.26
N ARG A 232 16.89 3.22 -0.24
CA ARG A 232 16.35 2.30 0.77
C ARG A 232 17.02 2.56 2.12
N ILE A 233 16.21 2.93 3.11
CA ILE A 233 16.64 3.19 4.50
C ILE A 233 15.59 2.52 5.40
N ASP A 234 15.85 1.29 5.84
CA ASP A 234 14.83 0.49 6.54
C ASP A 234 14.50 1.03 7.93
N GLU A 235 15.49 1.61 8.63
CA GLU A 235 15.30 2.14 9.98
C GLU A 235 14.68 3.53 9.97
N GLY A 236 13.50 3.69 10.63
CA GLY A 236 12.77 4.96 10.68
C GLY A 236 13.60 6.10 11.29
N ALA A 237 14.31 5.83 12.39
CA ALA A 237 15.17 6.83 13.03
C ALA A 237 16.31 7.30 12.12
N THR A 238 16.84 6.41 11.27
CA THR A 238 17.85 6.80 10.27
C THR A 238 17.25 7.69 9.20
N ARG A 239 16.02 7.39 8.71
CA ARG A 239 15.33 8.30 7.77
C ARG A 239 15.11 9.69 8.35
N VAL A 240 14.74 9.77 9.64
CA VAL A 240 14.62 11.05 10.36
C VAL A 240 15.93 11.82 10.36
N ALA A 241 17.04 11.16 10.75
CA ALA A 241 18.36 11.77 10.79
C ALA A 241 18.83 12.26 9.39
N GLU A 242 18.60 11.47 8.35
CA GLU A 242 18.94 11.82 6.96
C GLU A 242 18.12 13.02 6.44
N LEU A 243 16.83 13.12 6.80
CA LEU A 243 15.99 14.30 6.51
C LEU A 243 16.53 15.55 7.20
N GLN A 244 16.81 15.47 8.49
CA GLN A 244 17.33 16.59 9.28
C GLN A 244 18.69 17.06 8.79
N ALA A 245 19.54 16.12 8.38
CA ALA A 245 20.86 16.42 7.81
C ALA A 245 20.79 16.97 6.36
N GLY A 246 19.64 16.86 5.68
CA GLY A 246 19.50 17.27 4.28
C GLY A 246 20.06 16.27 3.26
N ASN A 247 20.30 15.05 3.67
CA ASN A 247 20.80 13.96 2.79
C ASN A 247 19.66 13.30 1.99
N ILE A 248 18.43 13.45 2.43
CA ILE A 248 17.20 13.13 1.67
C ILE A 248 16.25 14.33 1.71
N ASP A 249 15.42 14.46 0.68
CA ASP A 249 14.44 15.55 0.54
C ASP A 249 13.04 15.15 0.97
N VAL A 250 12.70 13.88 0.77
CA VAL A 250 11.41 13.28 1.12
C VAL A 250 11.65 12.02 1.93
N GLY A 251 10.95 11.88 3.04
CA GLY A 251 10.93 10.65 3.84
C GLY A 251 9.51 10.07 3.90
N PHE A 252 9.33 8.84 3.39
CA PHE A 252 8.10 8.08 3.58
C PHE A 252 8.18 7.17 4.80
N SER A 253 7.01 6.85 5.35
CA SER A 253 6.88 5.96 6.53
C SER A 253 7.76 6.44 7.69
N ILE A 254 7.71 7.72 7.97
CA ILE A 254 8.33 8.32 9.17
C ILE A 254 7.50 7.88 10.38
N PRO A 255 8.13 7.42 11.48
CA PRO A 255 7.37 7.05 12.68
C PRO A 255 6.53 8.21 13.19
N ASP A 256 5.28 7.96 13.61
CA ASP A 256 4.31 9.00 14.02
C ASP A 256 4.85 9.94 15.07
N ARG A 257 5.54 9.39 16.07
CA ARG A 257 6.14 10.18 17.16
C ARG A 257 7.24 11.13 16.65
N ASP A 258 8.05 10.66 15.71
CA ASP A 258 9.15 11.46 15.14
C ASP A 258 8.59 12.53 14.22
N ALA A 259 7.58 12.21 13.42
CA ALA A 259 6.88 13.17 12.58
C ALA A 259 6.25 14.30 13.43
N ALA A 260 5.60 13.97 14.56
CA ALA A 260 5.08 14.97 15.49
C ALA A 260 6.19 15.88 16.05
N GLY A 261 7.36 15.32 16.34
CA GLY A 261 8.54 16.09 16.79
C GLY A 261 9.08 17.06 15.72
N MET A 262 8.95 16.72 14.44
CA MET A 262 9.41 17.54 13.31
C MET A 262 8.39 18.61 12.85
N ALA A 263 7.15 18.56 13.33
CA ALA A 263 6.08 19.47 12.88
C ALA A 263 6.37 20.96 13.14
N ASN A 264 7.27 21.27 14.09
CA ASN A 264 7.67 22.65 14.41
C ASN A 264 9.04 23.06 13.79
N ASP A 265 9.68 22.20 13.02
CA ASP A 265 10.91 22.52 12.32
C ASP A 265 10.58 23.33 11.05
N PRO A 266 11.02 24.60 10.93
CA PRO A 266 10.70 25.43 9.76
C PRO A 266 11.35 24.91 8.45
N ALA A 267 12.35 24.05 8.54
CA ALA A 267 13.00 23.44 7.37
C ALA A 267 12.25 22.20 6.84
N LEU A 268 11.28 21.70 7.58
CA LEU A 268 10.55 20.45 7.27
C LEU A 268 9.04 20.70 7.20
N LYS A 269 8.35 19.97 6.35
CA LYS A 269 6.90 19.94 6.33
C LYS A 269 6.40 18.51 6.51
N VAL A 270 5.62 18.31 7.55
CA VAL A 270 4.94 17.04 7.83
C VAL A 270 3.60 17.05 7.11
N VAL A 271 3.35 16.03 6.31
CA VAL A 271 2.09 15.82 5.60
C VAL A 271 1.46 14.52 6.12
N PRO A 272 0.29 14.59 6.75
CA PRO A 272 -0.47 13.39 7.08
C PRO A 272 -1.06 12.84 5.78
N ILE A 273 -0.42 11.82 5.22
CA ILE A 273 -0.95 11.14 4.04
C ILE A 273 -2.20 10.37 4.48
N ASN A 274 -3.36 10.92 4.13
CA ASN A 274 -4.64 10.23 4.31
C ASN A 274 -4.74 9.12 3.27
N THR A 275 -4.40 7.93 3.70
CA THR A 275 -4.35 6.74 2.86
C THR A 275 -5.71 6.02 2.83
N SER A 276 -5.85 5.01 1.99
CA SER A 276 -6.96 4.07 2.02
C SER A 276 -6.82 2.98 3.10
N TYR A 277 -5.99 3.21 4.14
CA TYR A 277 -5.78 2.26 5.24
C TYR A 277 -6.78 2.47 6.37
N GLN A 278 -7.26 1.37 6.94
CA GLN A 278 -8.07 1.34 8.15
C GLN A 278 -7.51 0.29 9.11
N ALA A 279 -7.46 0.61 10.39
CA ALA A 279 -7.13 -0.33 11.45
C ALA A 279 -8.42 -0.95 11.97
N ASP A 280 -8.47 -2.28 12.03
CA ASP A 280 -9.66 -3.05 12.36
C ASP A 280 -9.32 -4.25 13.26
N ILE A 281 -10.30 -4.68 14.07
CA ILE A 281 -10.25 -6.01 14.68
C ILE A 281 -11.33 -6.86 14.01
N ILE A 282 -10.91 -7.81 13.18
CA ILE A 282 -11.78 -8.67 12.40
C ILE A 282 -12.14 -9.91 13.22
N PHE A 283 -13.42 -10.27 13.26
CA PHE A 283 -13.94 -11.42 14.00
C PHE A 283 -14.09 -12.65 13.11
N ASN A 284 -13.78 -13.84 13.63
CA ASN A 284 -14.28 -15.07 13.05
C ASN A 284 -15.79 -15.17 13.33
N THR A 285 -16.59 -15.17 12.27
CA THR A 285 -18.06 -15.20 12.38
C THR A 285 -18.65 -16.62 12.31
N GLN A 286 -17.84 -17.64 12.06
CA GLN A 286 -18.29 -19.01 11.84
C GLN A 286 -18.11 -19.92 13.06
N VAL A 287 -17.00 -19.75 13.77
CA VAL A 287 -16.64 -20.66 14.86
C VAL A 287 -16.17 -19.90 16.11
N GLY A 288 -16.25 -20.59 17.25
CA GLY A 288 -15.83 -20.04 18.52
C GLY A 288 -16.79 -18.98 19.11
N PRO A 289 -16.38 -18.27 20.14
CA PRO A 289 -17.28 -17.35 20.86
C PRO A 289 -17.71 -16.14 20.01
N THR A 290 -16.93 -15.75 19.03
CA THR A 290 -17.24 -14.64 18.11
C THR A 290 -18.22 -15.02 17.00
N ALA A 291 -18.63 -16.29 16.90
CA ALA A 291 -19.73 -16.70 16.02
C ALA A 291 -21.08 -16.10 16.45
N ASP A 292 -21.27 -15.83 17.75
CA ASP A 292 -22.48 -15.17 18.26
C ASP A 292 -22.46 -13.66 17.96
N PRO A 293 -23.45 -13.12 17.20
CA PRO A 293 -23.53 -11.70 16.90
C PRO A 293 -23.60 -10.80 18.15
N LYS A 294 -24.23 -11.23 19.25
CA LYS A 294 -24.26 -10.46 20.50
C LYS A 294 -22.87 -10.28 21.10
N VAL A 295 -22.05 -11.34 21.02
CA VAL A 295 -20.66 -11.28 21.48
C VAL A 295 -19.88 -10.27 20.64
N ARG A 296 -20.04 -10.28 19.33
CA ARG A 296 -19.38 -9.30 18.45
C ARG A 296 -19.84 -7.87 18.73
N GLN A 297 -21.15 -7.65 18.92
CA GLN A 297 -21.69 -6.35 19.32
C GLN A 297 -21.08 -5.86 20.63
N ALA A 298 -20.94 -6.76 21.61
CA ALA A 298 -20.29 -6.43 22.89
C ALA A 298 -18.82 -6.05 22.70
N LEU A 299 -18.06 -6.84 21.95
CA LEU A 299 -16.63 -6.60 21.72
C LEU A 299 -16.35 -5.28 20.98
N ARG A 300 -17.25 -4.82 20.10
CA ARG A 300 -17.15 -3.48 19.47
C ARG A 300 -17.23 -2.34 20.50
N LEU A 301 -17.89 -2.53 21.63
CA LEU A 301 -18.04 -1.52 22.68
C LEU A 301 -16.90 -1.52 23.71
N VAL A 302 -15.96 -2.45 23.61
CA VAL A 302 -14.85 -2.59 24.56
C VAL A 302 -13.72 -1.60 24.31
N TYR A 303 -13.37 -1.34 23.04
CA TYR A 303 -12.17 -0.59 22.68
C TYR A 303 -12.30 0.91 22.98
N ASP A 304 -11.24 1.50 23.55
CA ASP A 304 -11.13 2.96 23.73
C ASP A 304 -10.62 3.60 22.44
N TYR A 305 -11.53 3.92 21.54
CA TYR A 305 -11.24 4.44 20.20
C TYR A 305 -10.48 5.76 20.24
N GLU A 306 -10.95 6.72 21.04
CA GLU A 306 -10.34 8.03 21.18
C GLU A 306 -9.00 7.96 21.91
N GLY A 307 -8.90 7.10 22.91
CA GLY A 307 -7.66 6.84 23.64
C GLY A 307 -6.60 6.19 22.76
N GLY A 308 -6.99 5.23 21.94
CA GLY A 308 -6.13 4.57 20.97
C GLY A 308 -5.62 5.54 19.88
N LEU A 309 -6.55 6.28 19.25
CA LEU A 309 -6.21 7.27 18.24
C LEU A 309 -5.26 8.35 18.79
N ARG A 310 -5.53 8.87 19.97
CA ARG A 310 -4.69 9.90 20.59
C ARG A 310 -3.38 9.35 21.14
N GLY A 311 -3.44 8.26 21.92
CA GLY A 311 -2.29 7.78 22.70
C GLY A 311 -1.34 6.88 21.92
N ILE A 312 -1.84 6.13 20.95
CA ILE A 312 -1.03 5.20 20.14
C ILE A 312 -0.70 5.83 18.77
N ARG A 313 -1.69 6.42 18.10
CA ARG A 313 -1.53 6.99 16.75
C ARG A 313 -1.16 8.47 16.73
N GLY A 314 -1.07 9.14 17.88
CA GLY A 314 -0.72 10.57 17.93
C GLY A 314 -1.68 11.47 17.15
N ASN A 315 -2.97 11.08 17.03
CA ASN A 315 -4.01 11.69 16.19
C ASN A 315 -3.73 11.61 14.67
N ASN A 316 -2.84 10.71 14.21
CA ASN A 316 -2.66 10.44 12.79
C ASN A 316 -3.74 9.48 12.29
N GLY A 317 -4.95 10.00 12.12
CA GLY A 317 -6.12 9.24 11.69
C GLY A 317 -7.43 9.93 12.03
N ALA A 318 -8.54 9.26 11.76
CA ALA A 318 -9.89 9.66 12.13
C ALA A 318 -10.69 8.41 12.53
N LEU A 319 -11.60 8.54 13.50
CA LEU A 319 -12.48 7.42 13.88
C LEU A 319 -13.22 6.89 12.66
N ALA A 320 -13.28 5.58 12.54
CA ALA A 320 -14.00 4.92 11.46
C ALA A 320 -15.51 4.89 11.74
N ASN A 321 -16.31 4.88 10.69
CA ASN A 321 -17.75 4.71 10.73
C ASN A 321 -18.19 3.71 9.66
N GLY A 322 -17.72 2.47 9.79
CA GLY A 322 -18.04 1.34 8.92
C GLY A 322 -16.82 0.65 8.29
N PRO A 323 -17.07 -0.41 7.51
CA PRO A 323 -16.03 -1.37 7.10
C PRO A 323 -15.13 -0.86 5.96
N LEU A 324 -15.33 0.35 5.47
CA LEU A 324 -14.50 0.95 4.43
C LEU A 324 -13.78 2.20 4.93
N PRO A 325 -12.52 2.42 4.53
CA PRO A 325 -11.79 3.65 4.80
C PRO A 325 -12.53 4.91 4.35
N ALA A 326 -12.37 6.00 5.08
CA ALA A 326 -13.14 7.23 4.88
C ALA A 326 -13.04 7.84 3.48
N ARG A 327 -11.94 7.61 2.75
CA ARG A 327 -11.73 8.12 1.39
C ARG A 327 -12.31 7.24 0.28
N ILE A 328 -12.86 6.08 0.61
CA ILE A 328 -13.54 5.23 -0.37
C ILE A 328 -14.96 5.73 -0.58
N ASN A 329 -15.39 5.83 -1.83
CA ASN A 329 -16.74 6.25 -2.18
C ASN A 329 -17.80 5.21 -1.77
N CYS A 330 -19.08 5.55 -1.95
CA CYS A 330 -20.23 4.64 -1.72
C CYS A 330 -20.33 4.14 -0.28
N ARG A 331 -20.00 4.97 0.71
CA ARG A 331 -20.21 4.69 2.12
C ARG A 331 -21.59 5.16 2.58
N PRO A 332 -22.34 4.36 3.35
CA PRO A 332 -23.54 4.84 4.05
C PRO A 332 -23.13 5.76 5.19
N ASP A 333 -24.07 6.56 5.68
CA ASP A 333 -23.88 7.36 6.90
C ASP A 333 -24.14 6.44 8.12
N LEU A 334 -23.10 5.76 8.58
CA LEU A 334 -23.12 4.91 9.75
C LEU A 334 -22.64 5.68 10.99
N PRO A 335 -23.18 5.38 12.18
CA PRO A 335 -22.70 6.01 13.41
C PRO A 335 -21.28 5.57 13.73
N VAL A 336 -20.48 6.49 14.25
CA VAL A 336 -19.21 6.15 14.89
C VAL A 336 -19.49 5.36 16.17
N VAL A 337 -18.79 4.24 16.33
CA VAL A 337 -18.89 3.43 17.56
C VAL A 337 -18.00 4.05 18.63
N HIS A 338 -18.53 4.13 19.85
CA HIS A 338 -17.80 4.60 21.02
C HIS A 338 -17.74 3.52 22.08
N ARG A 339 -16.76 3.63 22.96
CA ARG A 339 -16.61 2.72 24.10
C ARG A 339 -17.79 2.81 25.04
N ASP A 340 -18.42 1.65 25.36
CA ASP A 340 -19.48 1.50 26.38
C ASP A 340 -19.31 0.15 27.10
N LEU A 341 -18.58 0.17 28.21
CA LEU A 341 -18.27 -1.05 28.96
C LEU A 341 -19.48 -1.61 29.71
N GLU A 342 -20.43 -0.78 30.12
CA GLU A 342 -21.64 -1.25 30.80
C GLU A 342 -22.53 -2.03 29.83
N GLN A 343 -22.74 -1.49 28.63
CA GLN A 343 -23.50 -2.18 27.59
C GLN A 343 -22.76 -3.42 27.08
N ALA A 344 -21.43 -3.35 26.91
CA ALA A 344 -20.61 -4.50 26.52
C ALA A 344 -20.76 -5.66 27.52
N LYS A 345 -20.64 -5.38 28.84
CA LYS A 345 -20.78 -6.37 29.87
C LYS A 345 -22.17 -7.00 29.87
N LYS A 346 -23.23 -6.20 29.76
CA LYS A 346 -24.60 -6.67 29.68
C LYS A 346 -24.83 -7.63 28.51
N LEU A 347 -24.34 -7.28 27.31
CA LEU A 347 -24.45 -8.14 26.11
C LEU A 347 -23.69 -9.46 26.30
N LEU A 348 -22.51 -9.44 26.92
CA LEU A 348 -21.72 -10.65 27.21
C LEU A 348 -22.42 -11.54 28.27
N GLU A 349 -23.06 -10.95 29.30
CA GLU A 349 -23.86 -11.68 30.27
C GLU A 349 -25.06 -12.35 29.59
N GLU A 350 -25.80 -11.63 28.73
CA GLU A 350 -26.92 -12.15 27.95
C GLU A 350 -26.52 -13.28 27.00
N ALA A 351 -25.31 -13.22 26.45
CA ALA A 351 -24.75 -14.26 25.59
C ALA A 351 -24.10 -15.42 26.37
N GLY A 352 -24.01 -15.32 27.73
CA GLY A 352 -23.31 -16.29 28.55
C GLY A 352 -21.78 -16.35 28.29
N ALA A 353 -21.22 -15.29 27.76
CA ALA A 353 -19.83 -15.25 27.28
C ALA A 353 -18.85 -14.48 28.21
N LEU A 354 -19.31 -13.92 29.32
CA LEU A 354 -18.47 -13.10 30.21
C LEU A 354 -17.27 -13.86 30.79
N ASN A 355 -17.43 -15.17 31.04
CA ASN A 355 -16.35 -16.02 31.56
C ASN A 355 -15.53 -16.74 30.44
N THR A 356 -15.73 -16.35 29.20
CA THR A 356 -15.02 -16.92 28.05
C THR A 356 -13.66 -16.25 27.88
N THR A 357 -12.64 -17.05 27.60
CA THR A 357 -11.34 -16.52 27.16
C THR A 357 -11.37 -16.29 25.65
N PHE A 358 -11.09 -15.07 25.25
CA PHE A 358 -10.96 -14.68 23.84
C PHE A 358 -9.49 -14.66 23.44
N LYS A 359 -9.20 -15.03 22.20
CA LYS A 359 -7.87 -14.96 21.62
C LYS A 359 -7.83 -13.85 20.57
N MET A 360 -6.87 -12.93 20.73
CA MET A 360 -6.64 -11.86 19.78
C MET A 360 -5.26 -12.02 19.15
N ASN A 361 -5.24 -12.18 17.84
CA ASN A 361 -4.02 -12.28 17.06
C ASN A 361 -3.62 -10.89 16.51
N PHE A 362 -2.32 -10.66 16.38
CA PHE A 362 -1.73 -9.46 15.79
C PHE A 362 -0.39 -9.81 15.13
N GLN A 363 0.07 -8.95 14.21
CA GLN A 363 1.37 -9.13 13.55
C GLN A 363 2.49 -8.55 14.42
N PRO A 364 3.45 -9.37 14.90
CA PRO A 364 4.46 -8.92 15.87
C PRO A 364 5.49 -7.92 15.27
N VAL A 365 5.57 -7.81 13.96
CA VAL A 365 6.44 -6.85 13.26
C VAL A 365 5.92 -5.42 13.30
N PHE A 366 4.64 -5.22 13.67
CA PHE A 366 4.02 -3.91 13.78
C PHE A 366 3.77 -3.55 15.24
N GLU A 367 4.66 -2.72 15.81
CA GLU A 367 4.59 -2.33 17.23
C GLU A 367 3.26 -1.64 17.58
N LEU A 368 2.69 -0.85 16.67
CA LEU A 368 1.40 -0.18 16.89
C LEU A 368 0.27 -1.20 17.06
N GLN A 369 0.23 -2.26 16.26
CA GLN A 369 -0.77 -3.32 16.42
C GLN A 369 -0.68 -3.99 17.81
N LYS A 370 0.53 -4.23 18.30
CA LYS A 370 0.74 -4.77 19.65
C LYS A 370 0.23 -3.84 20.74
N GLN A 371 0.46 -2.53 20.60
CA GLN A 371 -0.03 -1.52 21.54
C GLN A 371 -1.56 -1.46 21.51
N GLU A 372 -2.20 -1.49 20.35
CA GLU A 372 -3.64 -1.51 20.17
C GLU A 372 -4.28 -2.77 20.77
N ALA A 373 -3.69 -3.93 20.51
CA ALA A 373 -4.13 -5.19 21.11
C ALA A 373 -4.01 -5.17 22.64
N THR A 374 -2.93 -4.57 23.18
CA THR A 374 -2.73 -4.39 24.63
C THR A 374 -3.76 -3.44 25.23
N LEU A 375 -4.11 -2.36 24.53
CA LEU A 375 -5.18 -1.45 24.96
C LEU A 375 -6.52 -2.18 24.99
N PHE A 376 -6.88 -2.92 23.94
CA PHE A 376 -8.11 -3.73 23.94
C PHE A 376 -8.12 -4.71 25.11
N GLN A 377 -7.03 -5.46 25.36
CA GLN A 377 -6.91 -6.39 26.48
C GLN A 377 -7.10 -5.67 27.84
N SER A 378 -6.54 -4.48 27.99
CA SER A 378 -6.69 -3.67 29.21
C SER A 378 -8.13 -3.25 29.42
N ASN A 379 -8.80 -2.75 28.38
CA ASN A 379 -10.20 -2.35 28.44
C ASN A 379 -11.12 -3.55 28.75
N ALA A 380 -10.86 -4.71 28.15
CA ALA A 380 -11.61 -5.94 28.40
C ALA A 380 -11.55 -6.38 29.89
N ARG A 381 -10.38 -6.24 30.53
CA ARG A 381 -10.20 -6.57 31.96
C ARG A 381 -11.05 -5.72 32.88
N GLU A 382 -11.39 -4.49 32.53
CA GLU A 382 -12.21 -3.61 33.34
C GLU A 382 -13.64 -4.18 33.58
N ILE A 383 -14.11 -5.02 32.65
CA ILE A 383 -15.41 -5.73 32.79
C ILE A 383 -15.23 -7.22 33.12
N GLY A 384 -14.03 -7.65 33.47
CA GLY A 384 -13.72 -9.04 33.84
C GLY A 384 -13.58 -9.99 32.66
N LEU A 385 -13.48 -9.47 31.42
CA LEU A 385 -13.27 -10.29 30.22
C LEU A 385 -11.80 -10.67 30.07
N ASN A 386 -11.52 -11.96 29.84
CA ASN A 386 -10.17 -12.44 29.58
C ASN A 386 -9.87 -12.44 28.09
N VAL A 387 -8.81 -11.73 27.69
CA VAL A 387 -8.29 -11.70 26.32
C VAL A 387 -6.82 -12.11 26.33
N GLU A 388 -6.49 -13.17 25.61
CA GLU A 388 -5.12 -13.64 25.40
C GLU A 388 -4.59 -13.09 24.07
N LEU A 389 -3.39 -12.47 24.11
CA LEU A 389 -2.74 -11.90 22.95
C LEU A 389 -1.80 -12.94 22.32
N GLU A 390 -2.03 -13.30 21.06
CA GLU A 390 -1.25 -14.30 20.33
C GLU A 390 -0.62 -13.66 19.08
N PRO A 391 0.73 -13.54 19.02
CA PRO A 391 1.36 -13.06 17.80
C PRO A 391 1.25 -14.09 16.67
N ILE A 392 0.96 -13.63 15.45
CA ILE A 392 0.91 -14.47 14.25
C ILE A 392 1.68 -13.82 13.10
N ALA A 393 2.53 -14.57 12.42
CA ALA A 393 3.16 -14.09 11.19
C ALA A 393 2.13 -14.01 10.05
N PHE A 394 2.18 -12.96 9.22
CA PHE A 394 1.19 -12.72 8.18
C PHE A 394 1.02 -13.90 7.19
N PRO A 395 2.07 -14.60 6.72
CA PRO A 395 1.90 -15.78 5.88
C PRO A 395 1.09 -16.90 6.56
N ASN A 396 1.26 -17.10 7.87
CA ASN A 396 0.51 -18.09 8.65
C ASN A 396 -0.96 -17.69 8.79
N TYR A 397 -1.21 -16.37 9.00
CA TYR A 397 -2.57 -15.85 9.00
C TYR A 397 -3.25 -16.06 7.63
N LEU A 398 -2.59 -15.71 6.52
CA LEU A 398 -3.14 -15.95 5.18
C LEU A 398 -3.41 -17.45 4.93
N ALA A 399 -2.57 -18.33 5.42
CA ALA A 399 -2.79 -19.77 5.31
C ALA A 399 -4.05 -20.23 6.07
N SER A 400 -4.38 -19.59 7.21
CA SER A 400 -5.57 -19.90 8.00
C SER A 400 -6.89 -19.49 7.33
N LEU A 401 -6.86 -18.55 6.38
CA LEU A 401 -8.08 -18.09 5.68
C LEU A 401 -8.66 -19.12 4.69
N LYS A 402 -7.95 -20.23 4.45
CA LYS A 402 -8.41 -21.29 3.55
C LYS A 402 -9.51 -22.17 4.16
N ASP A 403 -9.64 -22.16 5.48
CA ASP A 403 -10.63 -22.92 6.23
C ASP A 403 -11.18 -22.03 7.36
N PRO A 404 -12.49 -21.70 7.36
CA PRO A 404 -13.11 -20.88 8.40
C PRO A 404 -12.86 -21.37 9.83
N SER A 405 -12.66 -22.67 10.03
CA SER A 405 -12.36 -23.25 11.35
C SER A 405 -10.97 -22.90 11.88
N THR A 406 -10.05 -22.45 11.01
CA THR A 406 -8.67 -22.07 11.35
C THR A 406 -8.45 -20.57 11.42
N ILE A 407 -9.44 -19.76 11.03
CA ILE A 407 -9.40 -18.29 11.15
C ILE A 407 -9.33 -17.92 12.64
N PRO A 408 -8.43 -17.02 13.07
CA PRO A 408 -8.38 -16.53 14.45
C PRO A 408 -9.72 -15.95 14.92
N SER A 409 -10.06 -16.12 16.20
CA SER A 409 -11.29 -15.55 16.77
C SER A 409 -11.36 -14.03 16.61
N MET A 410 -10.24 -13.36 16.84
CA MET A 410 -10.06 -11.92 16.60
C MET A 410 -8.69 -11.71 15.93
N MET A 411 -8.63 -10.92 14.90
CA MET A 411 -7.38 -10.51 14.24
C MET A 411 -7.32 -9.00 14.11
N LEU A 412 -6.31 -8.38 14.70
CA LEU A 412 -6.03 -6.97 14.51
C LEU A 412 -5.17 -6.78 13.25
N LEU A 413 -5.66 -5.97 12.34
CA LEU A 413 -5.02 -5.68 11.05
C LEU A 413 -5.12 -4.20 10.71
N GLU A 414 -4.19 -3.73 9.88
CA GLU A 414 -4.42 -2.60 9.00
C GLU A 414 -4.74 -3.16 7.61
N ASP A 415 -5.94 -2.91 7.13
CA ASP A 415 -6.34 -3.26 5.76
C ASP A 415 -6.43 -2.02 4.87
N PHE A 416 -6.37 -2.21 3.55
CA PHE A 416 -6.39 -1.09 2.62
C PHE A 416 -7.00 -1.47 1.27
N ALA A 417 -7.59 -0.47 0.60
CA ALA A 417 -7.98 -0.60 -0.79
C ALA A 417 -6.78 -0.37 -1.71
N GLN A 418 -6.56 -1.28 -2.65
CA GLN A 418 -5.49 -1.15 -3.64
C GLN A 418 -5.74 -0.02 -4.64
N PHE A 419 -7.01 0.34 -4.84
CA PHE A 419 -7.52 1.48 -5.59
C PHE A 419 -8.86 1.91 -4.96
N PRO A 420 -9.30 3.17 -5.13
CA PRO A 420 -10.43 3.72 -4.38
C PRO A 420 -11.82 3.27 -4.90
N ASP A 421 -12.02 1.96 -5.07
CA ASP A 421 -13.32 1.37 -5.37
C ASP A 421 -13.80 0.51 -4.19
N PRO A 422 -15.07 0.66 -3.73
CA PRO A 422 -15.60 -0.08 -2.59
C PRO A 422 -15.62 -1.59 -2.80
N GLY A 423 -15.83 -2.04 -4.03
CA GLY A 423 -15.97 -3.46 -4.36
C GLY A 423 -14.70 -4.25 -4.11
N ILE A 424 -13.50 -3.63 -4.24
CA ILE A 424 -12.23 -4.36 -4.00
C ILE A 424 -12.13 -4.85 -2.54
N MET A 425 -12.67 -4.09 -1.59
CA MET A 425 -12.68 -4.49 -0.19
C MET A 425 -13.92 -5.33 0.16
N LEU A 426 -15.10 -4.92 -0.30
CA LEU A 426 -16.36 -5.58 0.06
C LEU A 426 -16.47 -6.99 -0.53
N VAL A 427 -16.16 -7.16 -1.83
CA VAL A 427 -16.26 -8.47 -2.48
C VAL A 427 -15.20 -9.43 -1.94
N LYS A 428 -13.93 -9.01 -1.87
CA LYS A 428 -12.86 -9.86 -1.36
C LYS A 428 -12.94 -10.09 0.15
N GLY A 429 -13.44 -9.12 0.91
CA GLY A 429 -13.46 -9.17 2.37
C GLY A 429 -14.67 -9.92 2.94
N PHE A 430 -15.84 -9.90 2.29
CA PHE A 430 -17.09 -10.30 2.92
C PHE A 430 -17.97 -11.23 2.09
N LYS A 431 -17.69 -11.47 0.81
CA LYS A 431 -18.44 -12.44 0.03
C LYS A 431 -18.14 -13.86 0.51
N SER A 432 -19.16 -14.70 0.69
CA SER A 432 -19.02 -16.03 1.30
C SER A 432 -18.16 -17.00 0.50
N ASP A 433 -18.09 -16.85 -0.83
CA ASP A 433 -17.25 -17.66 -1.71
C ASP A 433 -15.84 -17.09 -1.93
N ALA A 434 -15.49 -15.96 -1.31
CA ALA A 434 -14.17 -15.36 -1.39
C ALA A 434 -13.13 -16.09 -0.49
N ILE A 435 -12.99 -17.41 -0.70
CA ILE A 435 -12.08 -18.27 0.07
C ILE A 435 -10.64 -17.77 -0.03
N GLY A 436 -9.98 -17.61 1.13
CA GLY A 436 -8.59 -17.14 1.22
C GLY A 436 -8.44 -15.61 1.24
N THR A 437 -9.53 -14.86 1.04
CA THR A 437 -9.53 -13.39 1.18
C THR A 437 -10.58 -12.87 2.15
N ASN A 438 -11.72 -13.57 2.32
CA ASN A 438 -12.71 -13.30 3.36
C ASN A 438 -12.11 -13.60 4.74
N ARG A 439 -11.69 -12.56 5.42
CA ARG A 439 -10.89 -12.63 6.66
C ARG A 439 -11.72 -12.99 7.90
N SER A 440 -13.01 -12.84 7.81
CA SER A 440 -13.97 -13.12 8.90
C SER A 440 -14.65 -14.47 8.77
N GLY A 441 -14.51 -15.16 7.64
CA GLY A 441 -15.35 -16.31 7.29
C GLY A 441 -16.82 -15.94 7.16
N TYR A 442 -17.16 -14.66 7.04
CA TYR A 442 -18.54 -14.18 6.98
C TYR A 442 -19.31 -14.80 5.83
N SER A 443 -20.58 -15.14 6.10
CA SER A 443 -21.47 -15.70 5.11
C SER A 443 -22.90 -15.20 5.36
N ASN A 444 -23.40 -14.44 4.40
CA ASN A 444 -24.77 -13.92 4.43
C ASN A 444 -25.32 -13.86 2.99
N PRO A 445 -26.31 -14.66 2.62
CA PRO A 445 -26.85 -14.71 1.25
C PRO A 445 -27.39 -13.38 0.74
N GLU A 446 -27.87 -12.49 1.62
CA GLU A 446 -28.35 -11.15 1.25
C GLU A 446 -27.17 -10.25 0.84
N VAL A 447 -26.07 -10.28 1.60
CA VAL A 447 -24.84 -9.56 1.27
C VAL A 447 -24.23 -10.11 -0.02
N ASP A 448 -24.14 -11.44 -0.17
CA ASP A 448 -23.64 -12.08 -1.40
C ASP A 448 -24.42 -11.61 -2.62
N LYS A 449 -25.76 -11.61 -2.54
CA LYS A 449 -26.63 -11.14 -3.61
C LYS A 449 -26.39 -9.66 -3.96
N LEU A 450 -26.29 -8.78 -2.96
CA LEU A 450 -26.02 -7.35 -3.18
C LEU A 450 -24.67 -7.13 -3.85
N LEU A 451 -23.63 -7.86 -3.43
CA LEU A 451 -22.30 -7.76 -4.00
C LEU A 451 -22.23 -8.32 -5.42
N ASP A 452 -22.91 -9.44 -5.72
CA ASP A 452 -23.02 -9.99 -7.06
C ASP A 452 -23.75 -9.05 -8.03
N GLU A 453 -24.88 -8.46 -7.58
CA GLU A 453 -25.59 -7.45 -8.37
C GLU A 453 -24.72 -6.20 -8.59
N ALA A 454 -23.98 -5.74 -7.59
CA ALA A 454 -23.10 -4.60 -7.73
C ALA A 454 -22.02 -4.83 -8.78
N VAL A 455 -21.35 -5.99 -8.73
CA VAL A 455 -20.29 -6.36 -9.70
C VAL A 455 -20.82 -6.51 -11.12
N ALA A 456 -22.10 -6.83 -11.28
CA ALA A 456 -22.76 -6.97 -12.58
C ALA A 456 -23.45 -5.67 -13.07
N THR A 457 -23.40 -4.58 -12.30
CA THR A 457 -24.11 -3.33 -12.61
C THR A 457 -23.15 -2.26 -13.12
N ALA A 458 -23.27 -1.91 -14.41
CA ALA A 458 -22.46 -0.85 -15.03
C ALA A 458 -22.89 0.58 -14.59
N ASP A 459 -24.14 0.78 -14.17
CA ASP A 459 -24.63 2.05 -13.62
C ASP A 459 -24.00 2.36 -12.26
N ASP A 460 -23.18 3.41 -12.19
CA ASP A 460 -22.42 3.77 -11.01
C ASP A 460 -23.29 4.13 -9.80
N ALA A 461 -24.42 4.81 -10.03
CA ALA A 461 -25.30 5.23 -8.94
C ALA A 461 -26.00 4.01 -8.30
N LYS A 462 -26.52 3.11 -9.15
CA LYS A 462 -27.14 1.86 -8.69
C LYS A 462 -26.12 0.95 -8.02
N ARG A 463 -24.91 0.81 -8.59
CA ARG A 463 -23.82 0.03 -8.00
C ARG A 463 -23.43 0.58 -6.61
N CYS A 464 -23.30 1.89 -6.49
CA CYS A 464 -23.01 2.56 -5.23
C CYS A 464 -24.08 2.30 -4.17
N ASP A 465 -25.37 2.31 -4.53
CA ASP A 465 -26.47 2.01 -3.61
C ASP A 465 -26.42 0.57 -3.10
N LEU A 466 -26.12 -0.39 -3.98
CA LEU A 466 -25.94 -1.80 -3.60
C LEU A 466 -24.79 -1.99 -2.60
N TYR A 467 -23.65 -1.32 -2.81
CA TYR A 467 -22.54 -1.34 -1.84
C TYR A 467 -22.89 -0.70 -0.51
N LYS A 468 -23.69 0.39 -0.49
CA LYS A 468 -24.18 0.98 0.76
C LYS A 468 -25.09 0.02 1.54
N GLN A 469 -26.01 -0.65 0.84
CA GLN A 469 -26.91 -1.63 1.48
C GLN A 469 -26.11 -2.79 2.10
N ALA A 470 -25.12 -3.33 1.40
CA ALA A 470 -24.26 -4.38 1.93
C ALA A 470 -23.52 -3.93 3.21
N GLN A 471 -22.97 -2.70 3.24
CA GLN A 471 -22.27 -2.16 4.40
C GLN A 471 -23.20 -1.98 5.63
N VAL A 472 -24.46 -1.59 5.43
CA VAL A 472 -25.46 -1.50 6.52
C VAL A 472 -25.70 -2.86 7.16
N ILE A 473 -25.74 -3.94 6.37
CA ILE A 473 -25.91 -5.29 6.90
C ILE A 473 -24.63 -5.73 7.65
N LEU A 474 -23.46 -5.48 7.10
CA LEU A 474 -22.17 -5.80 7.74
C LEU A 474 -22.00 -5.10 9.09
N ASP A 475 -22.39 -3.82 9.19
CA ASP A 475 -22.36 -3.06 10.44
C ASP A 475 -23.33 -3.67 11.48
N LYS A 476 -24.58 -3.96 11.07
CA LYS A 476 -25.58 -4.62 11.93
C LYS A 476 -25.09 -5.97 12.44
N ASP A 477 -24.45 -6.77 11.60
CA ASP A 477 -23.92 -8.10 11.94
C ASP A 477 -22.62 -8.01 12.75
N SER A 478 -22.07 -6.80 12.92
CA SER A 478 -20.89 -6.51 13.74
C SER A 478 -19.71 -7.42 13.37
N VAL A 479 -19.37 -7.48 12.08
CA VAL A 479 -18.34 -8.41 11.56
C VAL A 479 -16.93 -8.04 12.00
N MET A 480 -16.72 -6.79 12.44
CA MET A 480 -15.43 -6.25 12.87
C MET A 480 -15.60 -5.07 13.84
N VAL A 481 -14.51 -4.68 14.48
CA VAL A 481 -14.36 -3.41 15.17
C VAL A 481 -13.70 -2.46 14.17
N ASP A 482 -14.46 -1.53 13.62
CA ASP A 482 -13.96 -0.47 12.75
C ASP A 482 -13.27 0.58 13.62
N MET A 483 -11.95 0.53 13.75
CA MET A 483 -11.25 1.36 14.73
C MET A 483 -11.06 2.78 14.23
N TYR A 484 -10.20 2.95 13.23
CA TYR A 484 -9.92 4.27 12.63
C TYR A 484 -9.22 4.15 11.29
N GLY A 485 -9.51 5.11 10.40
CA GLY A 485 -8.68 5.37 9.22
C GLY A 485 -7.30 5.86 9.65
N VAL A 486 -6.26 5.30 9.05
CA VAL A 486 -4.86 5.55 9.41
C VAL A 486 -4.24 6.54 8.44
N TYR A 487 -3.61 7.60 8.97
CA TYR A 487 -2.78 8.51 8.20
C TYR A 487 -1.32 8.13 8.39
N LYS A 488 -0.58 8.02 7.31
CA LYS A 488 0.85 7.71 7.36
C LYS A 488 1.64 8.98 7.08
N PRO A 489 2.40 9.50 8.05
CA PRO A 489 3.12 10.75 7.83
C PRO A 489 4.23 10.57 6.81
N ALA A 490 4.27 11.50 5.85
CA ALA A 490 5.42 11.77 5.03
C ALA A 490 6.01 13.12 5.44
N VAL A 491 7.31 13.27 5.32
CA VAL A 491 8.00 14.52 5.66
C VAL A 491 8.88 14.93 4.48
N TYR A 492 8.82 16.20 4.09
CA TYR A 492 9.70 16.72 3.07
C TYR A 492 10.36 18.05 3.48
N ARG A 493 11.47 18.35 2.85
CA ARG A 493 12.21 19.59 3.08
C ARG A 493 11.57 20.76 2.37
N VAL A 494 11.32 21.84 3.12
CA VAL A 494 10.81 23.10 2.57
C VAL A 494 11.82 23.66 1.56
N GLY A 495 11.34 24.08 0.41
CA GLY A 495 12.15 24.64 -0.67
C GLY A 495 12.69 23.60 -1.67
N THR A 496 12.46 22.29 -1.47
CA THR A 496 12.80 21.26 -2.46
C THR A 496 11.59 20.89 -3.32
N LEU A 497 10.48 20.54 -2.69
CA LEU A 497 9.20 20.31 -3.39
C LEU A 497 8.23 21.47 -3.18
N ALA A 498 7.44 21.78 -4.20
CA ALA A 498 6.33 22.73 -4.11
C ALA A 498 5.25 22.20 -3.16
N GLU A 499 4.88 20.93 -3.35
CA GLU A 499 3.89 20.21 -2.55
C GLU A 499 4.14 18.71 -2.63
N LEU A 500 3.76 17.98 -1.58
CA LEU A 500 3.66 16.52 -1.59
C LEU A 500 2.19 16.13 -1.50
N LYS A 501 1.65 15.56 -2.57
CA LYS A 501 0.26 15.08 -2.64
C LYS A 501 0.17 13.61 -2.26
N ALA A 502 -0.88 13.25 -1.52
CA ALA A 502 -1.19 11.87 -1.20
C ALA A 502 -1.74 11.15 -2.43
N SER A 503 -1.23 9.95 -2.73
CA SER A 503 -1.84 9.07 -3.72
C SER A 503 -3.02 8.30 -3.14
N MET A 504 -4.02 8.01 -3.96
CA MET A 504 -5.13 7.09 -3.64
C MET A 504 -4.85 5.66 -4.10
N LEU A 505 -3.86 5.46 -4.93
CA LEU A 505 -3.33 4.14 -5.27
C LEU A 505 -2.36 3.69 -4.18
N ALA A 506 -2.28 2.44 -3.86
CA ALA A 506 -1.52 1.89 -2.73
C ALA A 506 -0.03 2.32 -2.61
N THR A 507 0.25 3.60 -2.86
CA THR A 507 1.55 4.27 -2.75
C THR A 507 1.40 5.51 -1.87
N PRO A 508 2.44 5.94 -1.12
CA PRO A 508 2.36 7.14 -0.30
C PRO A 508 2.14 8.42 -1.13
N ALA A 509 2.78 8.50 -2.27
CA ALA A 509 2.64 9.59 -3.24
C ALA A 509 3.10 9.07 -4.61
N GLU A 510 2.63 9.72 -5.69
CA GLU A 510 3.08 9.45 -7.06
C GLU A 510 4.28 10.33 -7.39
N PRO A 511 5.49 9.77 -7.67
CA PRO A 511 6.65 10.59 -8.01
C PRO A 511 6.47 11.39 -9.31
N ALA A 512 5.59 10.93 -10.20
CA ALA A 512 5.17 11.67 -11.39
C ALA A 512 4.57 13.05 -11.08
N ASP A 513 4.00 13.21 -9.87
CA ASP A 513 3.41 14.46 -9.39
C ASP A 513 4.39 15.38 -8.67
N PHE A 514 5.64 14.97 -8.50
CA PHE A 514 6.64 15.81 -7.85
C PHE A 514 6.93 17.05 -8.69
N ARG A 515 6.92 18.21 -8.04
CA ARG A 515 7.30 19.49 -8.66
C ARG A 515 8.33 20.18 -7.78
N LEU A 516 9.39 20.65 -8.38
CA LEU A 516 10.38 21.46 -7.67
C LEU A 516 9.74 22.73 -7.14
N ALA A 517 10.13 23.16 -5.94
CA ALA A 517 9.67 24.42 -5.36
C ALA A 517 10.17 25.63 -6.14
N ASN A 518 11.35 25.51 -6.76
CA ASN A 518 12.00 26.53 -7.59
C ASN A 518 12.51 25.84 -8.86
N PRO A 519 11.67 25.63 -9.87
CA PRO A 519 12.02 24.94 -11.12
C PRO A 519 12.96 25.75 -12.02
#